data_fcf314bdb40cb18cd854e934363a1add
#
_entry.id   fcf314bdb40cb18cd854e934363a1add
#
_cell.length_a   1.000
_cell.length_b   1.000
_cell.length_c   1.000
_cell.angle_alpha   90.00
_cell.angle_beta   90.00
_cell.angle_gamma   90.00
#
_symmetry.space_group_name_H-M   'P 1'
#
loop_
_entity.id
_entity.type
_entity.pdbx_description
1 polymer ?
#
loop_
_entity_poly.entity_id
_entity_poly.type
_entity_poly.pdbx_seq_one_letter_code
_entity_poly.pdbx_strand_id
1 'polypeptide(L)'
;MSSNEFSARLKQAMSEAGMNQADVIHSAAQYDKKLGKSQVSQYVSGKTTPRRDVMELLASILDVDAAWLSGETQARSAQTHSPTRAPERLETASSTKLNQNDSTITGQTPISEAPVPEQTPRSATMREFKKSSKLENVLYDVRGPVVDEAARLEKEGQRILKLNIGNPAPFGFRTPDEVIQDMRHQLPECEGYSDSRGLFSARKAIMQYAQLKHIPNVDMDSIYTGNGVSELIQLCMQALLDNGDEILIPAPDYPLWTACATLAGGTPVHYICDEQSDWFPDLADMESKITPRTKALVIINPNNPTGALYPREVLEQIVELARRHGLMIFSDEIYDRLVMDGLEHISIASLAPDLPCVTFSGLSKSHMIAGYRIGWMIFSGNMSCAKDFLLGINMLSNMRLCSNVPAQSIVQTALGGHQSVNNYIVPGGRIYEQREYIYNALNSIDGITAVKPKAAFYIFPKIDVKKFNITNDEQFALDLLHQKKILITRGGGFNWGEPDHFRIVY
;
A
#
# COMPACT_ATOMS: atom_id res chain seq x y z
N MET A 1 -9.27 39.54 -15.53
CA MET A 1 -8.64 40.42 -14.50
C MET A 1 -7.13 40.24 -14.49
N SER A 2 -6.36 41.31 -14.30
CA SER A 2 -4.92 41.15 -14.09
C SER A 2 -4.63 40.69 -12.65
N SER A 3 -3.58 39.88 -12.47
CA SER A 3 -3.17 39.36 -11.14
C SER A 3 -2.83 40.52 -10.15
N ASN A 4 -2.48 41.68 -10.64
CA ASN A 4 -2.23 42.91 -9.84
C ASN A 4 -3.53 43.55 -9.31
N GLU A 5 -4.59 43.52 -10.06
CA GLU A 5 -5.91 44.02 -9.66
C GLU A 5 -6.56 43.17 -8.59
N PHE A 6 -6.48 41.88 -8.72
CA PHE A 6 -6.88 40.93 -7.67
C PHE A 6 -6.09 41.16 -6.39
N SER A 7 -4.76 41.26 -6.48
CA SER A 7 -3.88 41.54 -5.33
C SER A 7 -4.25 42.80 -4.58
N ALA A 8 -4.61 43.87 -5.31
CA ALA A 8 -5.03 45.14 -4.71
C ALA A 8 -6.33 44.97 -3.90
N ARG A 9 -7.34 44.31 -4.47
CA ARG A 9 -8.64 44.01 -3.80
C ARG A 9 -8.46 43.10 -2.61
N LEU A 10 -7.61 42.05 -2.73
CA LEU A 10 -7.30 41.15 -1.62
C LEU A 10 -6.64 41.89 -0.44
N LYS A 11 -5.66 42.75 -0.70
CA LYS A 11 -5.02 43.59 0.34
C LYS A 11 -6.00 44.51 1.00
N GLN A 12 -6.88 45.15 0.22
CA GLN A 12 -7.93 46.01 0.72
C GLN A 12 -8.87 45.25 1.65
N ALA A 13 -9.39 44.10 1.22
CA ALA A 13 -10.27 43.26 2.02
C ALA A 13 -9.61 42.78 3.32
N MET A 14 -8.34 42.35 3.25
CA MET A 14 -7.56 41.95 4.43
C MET A 14 -7.36 43.08 5.41
N SER A 15 -7.04 44.28 4.91
CA SER A 15 -6.84 45.48 5.75
C SER A 15 -8.14 45.88 6.46
N GLU A 16 -9.26 45.83 5.78
CA GLU A 16 -10.57 46.19 6.33
C GLU A 16 -11.12 45.14 7.30
N ALA A 17 -10.80 43.83 7.05
CA ALA A 17 -11.08 42.74 7.99
C ALA A 17 -10.12 42.71 9.19
N GLY A 18 -9.08 43.57 9.21
CA GLY A 18 -8.05 43.57 10.25
C GLY A 18 -7.20 42.27 10.28
N MET A 19 -7.13 41.57 9.16
CA MET A 19 -6.49 40.25 9.07
C MET A 19 -5.13 40.35 8.34
N ASN A 20 -4.13 39.70 8.89
CA ASN A 20 -2.86 39.49 8.22
C ASN A 20 -2.85 38.12 7.47
N GLN A 21 -1.76 37.81 6.74
CA GLN A 21 -1.67 36.55 5.98
C GLN A 21 -1.75 35.28 6.86
N ALA A 22 -1.27 35.35 8.10
CA ALA A 22 -1.33 34.21 9.02
C ALA A 22 -2.78 33.99 9.52
N ASP A 23 -3.53 35.06 9.72
CA ASP A 23 -4.94 34.99 10.11
C ASP A 23 -5.80 34.36 9.02
N VAL A 24 -5.57 34.74 7.76
CA VAL A 24 -6.26 34.17 6.60
C VAL A 24 -5.95 32.65 6.49
N ILE A 25 -4.71 32.22 6.71
CA ILE A 25 -4.33 30.82 6.71
C ILE A 25 -5.01 30.05 7.85
N HIS A 26 -5.04 30.65 9.04
CA HIS A 26 -5.69 30.06 10.21
C HIS A 26 -7.20 29.91 10.01
N SER A 27 -7.85 30.95 9.49
CA SER A 27 -9.29 30.92 9.20
C SER A 27 -9.64 29.92 8.10
N ALA A 28 -8.79 29.73 7.09
CA ALA A 28 -9.00 28.71 6.04
C ALA A 28 -9.06 27.30 6.61
N ALA A 29 -8.33 27.02 7.68
CA ALA A 29 -8.36 25.72 8.36
C ALA A 29 -9.73 25.41 9.00
N GLN A 30 -10.51 26.42 9.37
CA GLN A 30 -11.87 26.25 9.91
C GLN A 30 -12.88 25.82 8.85
N TYR A 31 -12.58 26.03 7.57
CA TYR A 31 -13.37 25.59 6.42
C TYR A 31 -12.87 24.26 5.83
N ASP A 32 -12.08 23.49 6.59
CA ASP A 32 -11.49 22.20 6.19
C ASP A 32 -10.62 22.28 4.91
N LYS A 33 -10.10 23.47 4.62
CA LYS A 33 -9.21 23.73 3.47
C LYS A 33 -7.86 24.27 3.95
N LYS A 34 -6.76 23.66 3.46
CA LYS A 34 -5.40 24.10 3.78
C LYS A 34 -4.89 25.08 2.73
N LEU A 35 -4.70 26.34 3.12
CA LEU A 35 -3.94 27.32 2.33
C LEU A 35 -2.48 27.37 2.83
N GLY A 36 -1.54 27.16 1.90
CA GLY A 36 -0.11 27.22 2.22
C GLY A 36 0.39 28.67 2.35
N LYS A 37 1.33 28.94 3.26
CA LYS A 37 1.95 30.26 3.46
C LYS A 37 2.54 30.83 2.17
N SER A 38 3.21 30.02 1.36
CA SER A 38 3.74 30.42 0.06
C SER A 38 2.64 30.83 -0.92
N GLN A 39 1.53 30.12 -0.90
CA GLN A 39 0.38 30.35 -1.79
C GLN A 39 -0.31 31.68 -1.48
N VAL A 40 -0.62 31.95 -0.22
CA VAL A 40 -1.22 33.24 0.21
C VAL A 40 -0.27 34.39 -0.09
N SER A 41 1.03 34.24 0.14
CA SER A 41 2.04 35.25 -0.20
C SER A 41 2.09 35.56 -1.70
N GLN A 42 1.93 34.54 -2.58
CA GLN A 42 1.87 34.78 -4.03
C GLN A 42 0.59 35.50 -4.45
N TYR A 43 -0.54 35.25 -3.82
CA TYR A 43 -1.79 35.96 -4.04
C TYR A 43 -1.69 37.43 -3.62
N VAL A 44 -1.17 37.69 -2.43
CA VAL A 44 -0.99 39.03 -1.90
C VAL A 44 0.06 39.83 -2.69
N SER A 45 1.08 39.16 -3.24
CA SER A 45 2.10 39.82 -4.09
C SER A 45 1.68 40.02 -5.56
N GLY A 46 0.53 39.49 -5.97
CA GLY A 46 0.04 39.54 -7.34
C GLY A 46 0.79 38.66 -8.33
N LYS A 47 1.55 37.68 -7.86
CA LYS A 47 2.28 36.74 -8.73
C LYS A 47 1.35 35.71 -9.38
N THR A 48 0.28 35.34 -8.70
CA THR A 48 -0.72 34.38 -9.18
C THR A 48 -2.12 34.79 -8.72
N THR A 49 -3.14 34.33 -9.45
CA THR A 49 -4.57 34.42 -9.05
C THR A 49 -5.06 33.06 -8.58
N PRO A 50 -5.91 33.01 -7.54
CA PRO A 50 -6.47 31.75 -7.07
C PRO A 50 -7.47 31.16 -8.08
N ARG A 51 -7.66 29.83 -8.01
CA ARG A 51 -8.76 29.14 -8.67
C ARG A 51 -10.09 29.55 -8.02
N ARG A 52 -11.20 29.29 -8.70
CA ARG A 52 -12.53 29.70 -8.28
C ARG A 52 -12.90 29.23 -6.87
N ASP A 53 -12.58 28.00 -6.52
CA ASP A 53 -12.85 27.43 -5.19
C ASP A 53 -12.07 28.07 -4.05
N VAL A 54 -10.87 28.56 -4.34
CA VAL A 54 -10.03 29.32 -3.38
C VAL A 54 -10.47 30.78 -3.36
N MET A 55 -10.96 31.31 -4.46
CA MET A 55 -11.52 32.66 -4.53
C MET A 55 -12.77 32.78 -3.64
N GLU A 56 -13.69 31.83 -3.75
CA GLU A 56 -14.89 31.75 -2.94
C GLU A 56 -14.57 31.59 -1.43
N LEU A 57 -13.54 30.78 -1.12
CA LEU A 57 -13.05 30.63 0.26
C LEU A 57 -12.48 31.95 0.82
N LEU A 58 -11.64 32.64 0.07
CA LEU A 58 -11.07 33.93 0.49
C LEU A 58 -12.14 34.99 0.66
N ALA A 59 -13.15 35.01 -0.23
CA ALA A 59 -14.30 35.88 -0.13
C ALA A 59 -15.12 35.63 1.15
N SER A 60 -15.36 34.36 1.48
CA SER A 60 -16.04 33.96 2.72
C SER A 60 -15.26 34.30 3.98
N ILE A 61 -13.93 34.13 3.98
CA ILE A 61 -13.06 34.46 5.13
C ILE A 61 -13.02 35.97 5.39
N LEU A 62 -13.03 36.74 4.31
CA LEU A 62 -12.88 38.21 4.37
C LEU A 62 -14.23 38.95 4.34
N ASP A 63 -15.35 38.25 4.37
CA ASP A 63 -16.73 38.74 4.31
C ASP A 63 -16.95 39.77 3.15
N VAL A 64 -16.53 39.34 1.94
CA VAL A 64 -16.71 40.10 0.71
C VAL A 64 -17.34 39.26 -0.38
N ASP A 65 -17.94 39.90 -1.39
CA ASP A 65 -18.47 39.20 -2.55
C ASP A 65 -17.36 38.62 -3.43
N ALA A 66 -17.46 37.35 -3.80
CA ALA A 66 -16.47 36.63 -4.62
C ALA A 66 -16.35 37.26 -6.03
N ALA A 67 -17.44 37.74 -6.60
CA ALA A 67 -17.45 38.43 -7.89
C ALA A 67 -16.79 39.82 -7.79
N TRP A 68 -16.87 40.50 -6.64
CA TRP A 68 -16.09 41.70 -6.39
C TRP A 68 -14.61 41.34 -6.23
N LEU A 69 -14.26 40.35 -5.46
CA LEU A 69 -12.87 39.91 -5.24
C LEU A 69 -12.21 39.48 -6.56
N SER A 70 -12.98 38.75 -7.43
CA SER A 70 -12.56 38.33 -8.77
C SER A 70 -12.53 39.49 -9.80
N GLY A 71 -13.13 40.62 -9.53
CA GLY A 71 -13.20 41.77 -10.45
C GLY A 71 -14.32 41.72 -11.47
N GLU A 72 -15.26 40.83 -11.33
CA GLU A 72 -16.44 40.70 -12.20
C GLU A 72 -17.47 41.80 -11.92
N THR A 73 -17.50 42.33 -10.68
CA THR A 73 -18.37 43.43 -10.30
C THR A 73 -17.60 44.58 -9.62
N GLN A 74 -18.16 45.78 -9.69
CA GLN A 74 -17.66 46.96 -8.93
C GLN A 74 -18.35 47.12 -7.58
N ALA A 75 -19.51 46.49 -7.39
CA ALA A 75 -20.30 46.57 -6.17
C ALA A 75 -19.77 45.59 -5.12
N ARG A 76 -19.46 46.08 -3.95
CA ARG A 76 -18.93 45.35 -2.80
C ARG A 76 -20.05 45.06 -1.79
N SER A 77 -21.10 44.33 -2.14
CA SER A 77 -22.13 43.97 -1.19
C SER A 77 -21.73 42.74 -0.39
N ALA A 78 -21.73 42.84 0.94
CA ALA A 78 -21.67 41.67 1.81
C ALA A 78 -22.94 40.87 1.65
N GLN A 79 -22.84 39.58 1.29
CA GLN A 79 -23.97 38.66 1.33
C GLN A 79 -23.97 37.97 2.69
N THR A 80 -24.99 38.28 3.50
CA THR A 80 -25.31 37.50 4.68
C THR A 80 -25.81 36.12 4.22
N HIS A 81 -24.97 35.11 4.21
CA HIS A 81 -25.37 33.73 3.99
C HIS A 81 -25.48 32.99 5.31
N SER A 82 -26.74 32.68 5.69
CA SER A 82 -27.06 31.57 6.58
C SER A 82 -26.61 30.26 5.95
N PRO A 83 -26.14 29.25 6.72
CA PRO A 83 -25.56 28.03 6.17
C PRO A 83 -26.63 27.20 5.46
N THR A 84 -26.46 27.02 4.16
CA THR A 84 -27.38 26.25 3.31
C THR A 84 -27.05 24.75 3.40
N ARG A 85 -28.07 24.04 3.76
CA ARG A 85 -28.38 22.62 3.76
C ARG A 85 -27.82 21.85 2.55
N ALA A 86 -27.34 20.63 2.78
CA ALA A 86 -26.91 19.66 1.78
C ALA A 86 -28.04 19.25 0.82
N PRO A 87 -27.74 18.84 -0.42
CA PRO A 87 -28.74 18.49 -1.41
C PRO A 87 -29.39 17.13 -1.09
N GLU A 88 -30.73 17.13 -1.11
CA GLU A 88 -31.57 15.94 -1.04
C GLU A 88 -31.50 15.09 -2.31
N ARG A 89 -31.52 13.80 -2.12
CA ARG A 89 -31.63 12.77 -3.17
C ARG A 89 -32.96 12.92 -3.93
N LEU A 90 -32.90 12.89 -5.24
CA LEU A 90 -34.06 12.69 -6.14
C LEU A 90 -34.50 11.23 -6.04
N GLU A 91 -35.67 11.00 -5.47
CA GLU A 91 -36.43 9.77 -5.66
C GLU A 91 -37.45 9.99 -6.79
N THR A 92 -37.42 9.10 -7.75
CA THR A 92 -38.38 9.02 -8.86
C THR A 92 -39.71 8.47 -8.37
N ALA A 93 -40.74 9.27 -8.47
CA ALA A 93 -42.13 8.84 -8.25
C ALA A 93 -42.75 8.33 -9.55
N SER A 94 -43.32 7.13 -9.48
CA SER A 94 -44.22 6.60 -10.48
C SER A 94 -45.67 6.93 -10.13
N SER A 95 -46.40 7.35 -11.15
CA SER A 95 -47.80 7.79 -11.16
C SER A 95 -48.79 6.68 -10.83
N THR A 96 -49.89 6.99 -10.10
CA THR A 96 -51.25 6.53 -10.45
C THR A 96 -52.32 7.44 -9.90
N LYS A 97 -53.38 7.57 -10.67
CA LYS A 97 -54.48 8.55 -10.71
C LYS A 97 -55.60 8.33 -9.70
N LEU A 98 -56.33 9.45 -9.48
CA LEU A 98 -57.81 9.64 -9.30
C LEU A 98 -58.44 9.24 -7.95
N ASN A 99 -59.08 10.16 -7.23
CA ASN A 99 -60.46 10.64 -7.48
C ASN A 99 -60.85 11.77 -6.49
N GLN A 100 -61.72 12.66 -7.01
CA GLN A 100 -62.42 13.74 -6.33
C GLN A 100 -63.48 13.19 -5.34
N ASN A 101 -63.77 13.92 -4.26
CA ASN A 101 -65.08 14.43 -3.98
C ASN A 101 -65.12 15.43 -2.81
N ASP A 102 -65.92 16.40 -3.06
CA ASP A 102 -66.42 17.51 -2.26
C ASP A 102 -67.02 17.14 -0.91
N SER A 103 -66.82 18.01 0.07
CA SER A 103 -68.00 18.65 0.76
C SER A 103 -67.56 19.50 1.97
N THR A 104 -67.93 20.76 1.89
CA THR A 104 -68.03 21.74 2.96
C THR A 104 -68.65 21.23 4.25
N ILE A 105 -68.22 21.75 5.41
CA ILE A 105 -69.05 22.29 6.51
C ILE A 105 -68.16 23.12 7.49
N THR A 106 -68.69 24.28 7.79
CA THR A 106 -68.33 25.31 8.77
C THR A 106 -68.37 24.86 10.23
N GLY A 107 -67.52 25.44 11.09
CA GLY A 107 -67.67 25.38 12.54
C GLY A 107 -66.44 25.90 13.30
N GLN A 108 -66.45 27.19 13.63
CA GLN A 108 -65.46 27.80 14.53
C GLN A 108 -65.74 27.41 16.00
N THR A 109 -64.73 26.99 16.73
CA THR A 109 -64.63 27.17 18.18
C THR A 109 -63.15 27.32 18.59
N PRO A 110 -62.79 28.29 19.40
CA PRO A 110 -61.42 28.53 19.75
C PRO A 110 -60.92 27.53 20.82
N ILE A 111 -59.87 26.80 20.54
CA ILE A 111 -59.21 25.93 21.52
C ILE A 111 -58.01 26.69 22.10
N SER A 112 -58.05 26.82 23.43
CA SER A 112 -57.01 27.31 24.33
C SER A 112 -55.66 26.66 24.04
N GLU A 113 -54.65 27.47 23.78
CA GLU A 113 -53.26 27.02 23.69
C GLU A 113 -52.74 26.62 25.07
N ALA A 114 -52.49 25.31 25.24
CA ALA A 114 -51.69 24.81 26.35
C ALA A 114 -50.19 25.07 26.06
N PRO A 115 -49.36 25.43 27.04
CA PRO A 115 -47.98 25.72 26.81
C PRO A 115 -47.23 24.47 26.37
N VAL A 116 -46.57 24.55 25.21
CA VAL A 116 -45.64 23.56 24.68
C VAL A 116 -44.44 23.53 25.62
N PRO A 117 -44.08 22.37 26.20
CA PRO A 117 -42.89 22.29 27.00
C PRO A 117 -41.64 22.53 26.11
N GLU A 118 -40.87 23.52 26.45
CA GLU A 118 -39.53 23.80 25.87
C GLU A 118 -38.66 22.56 26.01
N GLN A 119 -38.55 21.76 24.97
CA GLN A 119 -37.59 20.68 24.89
C GLN A 119 -36.20 21.31 24.67
N THR A 120 -35.45 21.47 25.75
CA THR A 120 -34.02 21.71 25.70
C THR A 120 -33.37 20.65 24.76
N PRO A 121 -32.59 21.06 23.78
CA PRO A 121 -31.93 20.08 22.91
C PRO A 121 -31.00 19.21 23.77
N ARG A 122 -31.35 17.94 23.94
CA ARG A 122 -30.43 16.96 24.53
C ARG A 122 -29.21 16.97 23.64
N SER A 123 -28.07 17.44 24.16
CA SER A 123 -26.76 17.29 23.56
C SER A 123 -26.63 15.79 23.19
N ALA A 124 -26.69 15.50 21.90
CA ALA A 124 -26.47 14.16 21.40
C ALA A 124 -25.01 13.82 21.72
N THR A 125 -24.82 12.94 22.70
CA THR A 125 -23.50 12.38 22.97
C THR A 125 -23.01 11.72 21.68
N MET A 126 -21.91 12.21 21.12
CA MET A 126 -21.32 11.64 19.89
C MET A 126 -21.06 10.15 20.14
N ARG A 127 -21.49 9.34 19.18
CA ARG A 127 -21.26 7.90 19.18
C ARG A 127 -19.77 7.61 19.03
N GLU A 128 -19.21 6.73 19.87
CA GLU A 128 -17.85 6.26 19.71
C GLU A 128 -17.72 5.39 18.44
N PHE A 129 -16.77 5.72 17.57
CA PHE A 129 -16.45 4.94 16.38
C PHE A 129 -15.18 4.11 16.62
N LYS A 130 -15.36 2.80 16.80
CA LYS A 130 -14.25 1.84 16.96
C LYS A 130 -13.80 1.32 15.60
N LYS A 131 -12.53 0.89 15.50
CA LYS A 131 -12.06 0.14 14.31
C LYS A 131 -12.88 -1.14 14.14
N SER A 132 -12.98 -1.63 12.90
CA SER A 132 -13.64 -2.90 12.61
C SER A 132 -12.98 -4.04 13.40
N SER A 133 -13.78 -4.97 13.94
CA SER A 133 -13.28 -6.17 14.63
C SER A 133 -12.39 -7.06 13.75
N LYS A 134 -12.54 -7.01 12.43
CA LYS A 134 -11.64 -7.67 11.47
C LYS A 134 -10.18 -7.24 11.63
N LEU A 135 -9.92 -6.04 12.16
CA LEU A 135 -8.58 -5.49 12.36
C LEU A 135 -7.98 -5.84 13.73
N GLU A 136 -8.69 -6.53 14.61
CA GLU A 136 -8.19 -6.86 15.95
C GLU A 136 -7.09 -7.92 15.92
N ASN A 137 -7.17 -8.86 14.98
CA ASN A 137 -6.22 -9.97 14.84
C ASN A 137 -5.26 -9.78 13.65
N VAL A 138 -5.21 -8.60 13.06
CA VAL A 138 -4.28 -8.31 11.96
C VAL A 138 -2.96 -7.82 12.55
N LEU A 139 -1.96 -8.70 12.55
CA LEU A 139 -0.59 -8.36 12.92
C LEU A 139 0.14 -7.83 11.67
N TYR A 140 0.54 -6.57 11.71
CA TYR A 140 1.37 -5.94 10.67
C TYR A 140 2.41 -5.04 11.32
N ASP A 141 3.30 -5.66 12.08
CA ASP A 141 4.28 -5.00 12.96
C ASP A 141 5.47 -4.35 12.23
N VAL A 142 5.52 -4.44 10.90
CA VAL A 142 6.51 -3.66 10.11
C VAL A 142 6.37 -2.15 10.38
N ARG A 143 5.25 -1.74 11.00
CA ARG A 143 4.94 -0.38 11.47
C ARG A 143 4.36 -0.38 12.90
N GLY A 144 4.86 -1.25 13.76
CA GLY A 144 4.40 -1.39 15.15
C GLY A 144 5.07 -0.42 16.12
N PRO A 145 4.94 -0.69 17.45
CA PRO A 145 5.35 0.21 18.53
C PRO A 145 6.82 0.66 18.46
N VAL A 146 7.71 -0.19 17.96
CA VAL A 146 9.15 0.15 17.79
C VAL A 146 9.36 1.24 16.75
N VAL A 147 8.55 1.24 15.67
CA VAL A 147 8.61 2.27 14.62
C VAL A 147 8.03 3.58 15.11
N ASP A 148 6.94 3.53 15.90
CA ASP A 148 6.32 4.71 16.50
C ASP A 148 7.28 5.39 17.49
N GLU A 149 7.99 4.61 18.28
CA GLU A 149 9.02 5.10 19.19
C GLU A 149 10.21 5.70 18.44
N ALA A 150 10.66 5.08 17.33
CA ALA A 150 11.69 5.67 16.48
C ALA A 150 11.25 7.03 15.92
N ALA A 151 9.98 7.14 15.48
CA ALA A 151 9.44 8.40 14.98
C ALA A 151 9.35 9.47 16.09
N ARG A 152 9.05 9.07 17.34
CA ARG A 152 9.07 9.97 18.52
C ARG A 152 10.48 10.52 18.76
N LEU A 153 11.49 9.64 18.79
CA LEU A 153 12.90 10.01 18.97
C LEU A 153 13.41 10.95 17.87
N GLU A 154 12.99 10.72 16.61
CA GLU A 154 13.34 11.60 15.50
C GLU A 154 12.73 13.01 15.64
N LYS A 155 11.48 13.11 16.14
CA LYS A 155 10.86 14.41 16.45
C LYS A 155 11.62 15.17 17.55
N GLU A 156 12.31 14.47 18.43
CA GLU A 156 13.20 15.04 19.46
C GLU A 156 14.60 15.37 18.91
N GLY A 157 14.83 15.23 17.60
CA GLY A 157 16.08 15.58 16.94
C GLY A 157 17.13 14.45 16.95
N GLN A 158 16.78 13.23 17.36
CA GLN A 158 17.71 12.12 17.36
C GLN A 158 17.83 11.50 15.96
N ARG A 159 19.03 11.13 15.57
CA ARG A 159 19.31 10.46 14.30
C ARG A 159 19.21 8.95 14.47
N ILE A 160 18.29 8.30 13.76
CA ILE A 160 18.08 6.85 13.80
C ILE A 160 18.61 6.20 12.53
N LEU A 161 19.40 5.12 12.69
CA LEU A 161 19.80 4.25 11.58
C LEU A 161 18.67 3.24 11.31
N LYS A 162 17.96 3.41 10.18
CA LYS A 162 16.79 2.62 9.82
C LYS A 162 17.17 1.40 8.98
N LEU A 163 17.23 0.23 9.60
CA LEU A 163 17.52 -1.06 8.96
C LEU A 163 16.30 -1.99 8.97
N ASN A 164 15.10 -1.42 9.16
CA ASN A 164 13.85 -2.16 9.34
C ASN A 164 13.04 -2.35 8.05
N ILE A 165 13.14 -1.46 7.07
CA ILE A 165 12.34 -1.51 5.83
C ILE A 165 13.26 -1.59 4.62
N GLY A 166 12.97 -2.54 3.71
CA GLY A 166 13.64 -2.67 2.41
C GLY A 166 13.31 -1.50 1.48
N ASN A 167 13.83 -0.33 1.80
CA ASN A 167 13.69 0.90 1.04
C ASN A 167 15.07 1.49 0.72
N PRO A 168 15.72 1.05 -0.38
CA PRO A 168 17.11 1.41 -0.68
C PRO A 168 17.30 2.86 -1.14
N ALA A 169 16.26 3.52 -1.66
CA ALA A 169 16.37 4.89 -2.20
C ALA A 169 16.93 5.93 -1.21
N PRO A 170 16.54 5.98 0.08
CA PRO A 170 17.13 6.91 1.07
C PRO A 170 18.63 6.69 1.32
N PHE A 171 19.14 5.50 0.99
CA PHE A 171 20.55 5.13 1.13
C PHE A 171 21.37 5.38 -0.14
N GLY A 172 20.81 6.11 -1.11
CA GLY A 172 21.50 6.53 -2.34
C GLY A 172 21.45 5.51 -3.48
N PHE A 173 20.66 4.45 -3.37
CA PHE A 173 20.36 3.59 -4.51
C PHE A 173 19.40 4.31 -5.46
N ARG A 174 19.68 4.24 -6.76
CA ARG A 174 18.92 4.94 -7.80
C ARG A 174 18.44 3.98 -8.86
N THR A 175 17.29 4.31 -9.46
CA THR A 175 16.86 3.68 -10.70
C THR A 175 17.66 4.21 -11.88
N PRO A 176 17.77 3.48 -13.01
CA PRO A 176 18.37 3.99 -14.22
C PRO A 176 17.72 5.30 -14.69
N ASP A 177 18.54 6.25 -15.15
CA ASP A 177 18.07 7.58 -15.58
C ASP A 177 17.09 7.47 -16.76
N GLU A 178 17.24 6.48 -17.63
CA GLU A 178 16.34 6.21 -18.75
C GLU A 178 14.88 5.97 -18.29
N VAL A 179 14.68 5.29 -17.15
CA VAL A 179 13.36 5.05 -16.56
C VAL A 179 12.74 6.38 -16.08
N ILE A 180 13.56 7.26 -15.49
CA ILE A 180 13.12 8.58 -15.02
C ILE A 180 12.75 9.47 -16.22
N GLN A 181 13.58 9.47 -17.26
CA GLN A 181 13.35 10.29 -18.47
C GLN A 181 12.10 9.82 -19.21
N ASP A 182 11.92 8.50 -19.35
CA ASP A 182 10.74 7.91 -19.97
C ASP A 182 9.47 8.34 -19.24
N MET A 183 9.43 8.21 -17.91
CA MET A 183 8.29 8.67 -17.11
C MET A 183 7.99 10.16 -17.35
N ARG A 184 9.02 11.01 -17.39
CA ARG A 184 8.84 12.45 -17.65
C ARG A 184 8.23 12.72 -19.02
N HIS A 185 8.64 11.99 -20.05
CA HIS A 185 8.11 12.14 -21.41
C HIS A 185 6.67 11.66 -21.50
N GLN A 186 6.31 10.59 -20.80
CA GLN A 186 4.99 9.99 -20.89
C GLN A 186 3.94 10.61 -19.98
N LEU A 187 4.33 11.44 -18.99
CA LEU A 187 3.39 12.06 -18.04
C LEU A 187 2.20 12.78 -18.70
N PRO A 188 2.36 13.53 -19.81
CA PRO A 188 1.22 14.18 -20.48
C PRO A 188 0.18 13.20 -21.02
N GLU A 189 0.57 11.97 -21.32
CA GLU A 189 -0.30 10.92 -21.87
C GLU A 189 -0.93 10.04 -20.74
N CYS A 190 -0.61 10.33 -19.48
CA CYS A 190 -1.02 9.53 -18.33
C CYS A 190 -2.19 10.15 -17.55
N GLU A 191 -2.88 11.16 -18.08
CA GLU A 191 -3.95 11.88 -17.39
C GLU A 191 -5.26 11.07 -17.27
N GLY A 192 -5.51 10.18 -18.22
CA GLY A 192 -6.71 9.35 -18.29
C GLY A 192 -6.59 8.02 -17.54
N TYR A 193 -7.75 7.38 -17.29
CA TYR A 193 -7.77 5.99 -16.83
C TYR A 193 -7.28 5.05 -17.92
N SER A 194 -6.56 3.99 -17.52
CA SER A 194 -6.22 2.87 -18.40
C SER A 194 -7.23 1.72 -18.27
N ASP A 195 -7.03 0.66 -19.06
CA ASP A 195 -7.68 -0.63 -18.85
C ASP A 195 -7.44 -1.11 -17.39
N SER A 196 -8.43 -1.73 -16.78
CA SER A 196 -8.37 -2.20 -15.39
C SER A 196 -7.29 -3.27 -15.17
N ARG A 197 -6.94 -4.04 -16.19
CA ARG A 197 -5.81 -4.99 -16.16
C ARG A 197 -4.46 -4.30 -16.31
N GLY A 198 -4.42 -3.11 -16.94
CA GLY A 198 -3.23 -2.31 -17.15
C GLY A 198 -2.99 -1.93 -18.58
N LEU A 199 -2.08 -0.97 -18.80
CA LEU A 199 -1.67 -0.51 -20.12
C LEU A 199 -1.18 -1.66 -21.00
N PHE A 200 -1.51 -1.59 -22.29
CA PHE A 200 -1.07 -2.59 -23.27
C PHE A 200 0.45 -2.74 -23.28
N SER A 201 1.20 -1.64 -23.31
CA SER A 201 2.67 -1.64 -23.32
C SER A 201 3.25 -2.33 -22.08
N ALA A 202 2.70 -2.05 -20.90
CA ALA A 202 3.12 -2.68 -19.64
C ALA A 202 2.86 -4.19 -19.67
N ARG A 203 1.62 -4.61 -19.98
CA ARG A 203 1.25 -6.04 -20.05
C ARG A 203 2.07 -6.79 -21.12
N LYS A 204 2.33 -6.16 -22.27
CA LYS A 204 3.17 -6.76 -23.33
C LYS A 204 4.61 -7.00 -22.85
N ALA A 205 5.21 -6.03 -22.18
CA ALA A 205 6.55 -6.16 -21.60
C ALA A 205 6.60 -7.25 -20.50
N ILE A 206 5.58 -7.30 -19.64
CA ILE A 206 5.45 -8.33 -18.59
C ILE A 206 5.28 -9.71 -19.22
N MET A 207 4.48 -9.85 -20.30
CA MET A 207 4.33 -11.10 -21.02
C MET A 207 5.67 -11.59 -21.60
N GLN A 208 6.45 -10.70 -22.21
CA GLN A 208 7.79 -11.03 -22.71
C GLN A 208 8.74 -11.44 -21.56
N TYR A 209 8.64 -10.77 -20.43
CA TYR A 209 9.39 -11.13 -19.23
C TYR A 209 9.01 -12.52 -18.70
N ALA A 210 7.71 -12.86 -18.70
CA ALA A 210 7.23 -14.20 -18.33
C ALA A 210 7.78 -15.28 -19.27
N GLN A 211 7.89 -14.99 -20.57
CA GLN A 211 8.50 -15.89 -21.56
C GLN A 211 9.98 -16.16 -21.24
N LEU A 212 10.75 -15.13 -20.88
CA LEU A 212 12.15 -15.29 -20.45
C LEU A 212 12.29 -16.13 -19.18
N LYS A 213 11.28 -16.13 -18.32
CA LYS A 213 11.18 -16.97 -17.12
C LYS A 213 10.59 -18.36 -17.39
N HIS A 214 10.31 -18.68 -18.64
CA HIS A 214 9.68 -19.96 -19.04
C HIS A 214 8.34 -20.23 -18.37
N ILE A 215 7.60 -19.19 -17.96
CA ILE A 215 6.26 -19.33 -17.38
C ILE A 215 5.28 -19.74 -18.49
N PRO A 216 4.59 -20.89 -18.37
CA PRO A 216 3.76 -21.43 -19.45
C PRO A 216 2.38 -20.75 -19.52
N ASN A 217 1.78 -20.80 -20.72
CA ASN A 217 0.37 -20.43 -20.94
C ASN A 217 0.04 -18.96 -20.54
N VAL A 218 0.97 -18.04 -20.74
CA VAL A 218 0.78 -16.60 -20.46
C VAL A 218 0.43 -15.85 -21.73
N ASP A 219 -0.71 -15.20 -21.71
CA ASP A 219 -1.16 -14.25 -22.73
C ASP A 219 -1.39 -12.85 -22.12
N MET A 220 -1.87 -11.92 -22.93
CA MET A 220 -2.16 -10.56 -22.48
C MET A 220 -3.28 -10.49 -21.45
N ASP A 221 -4.22 -11.43 -21.50
CA ASP A 221 -5.38 -11.46 -20.60
C ASP A 221 -5.06 -12.12 -19.26
N SER A 222 -3.93 -12.79 -19.17
CA SER A 222 -3.39 -13.43 -17.96
C SER A 222 -2.68 -12.43 -17.03
N ILE A 223 -2.54 -11.15 -17.42
CA ILE A 223 -1.68 -10.19 -16.72
C ILE A 223 -2.49 -9.01 -16.19
N TYR A 224 -2.26 -8.70 -14.90
CA TYR A 224 -2.84 -7.55 -14.21
C TYR A 224 -1.74 -6.72 -13.54
N THR A 225 -1.75 -5.41 -13.79
CA THR A 225 -0.89 -4.47 -13.07
C THR A 225 -1.56 -3.99 -11.78
N GLY A 226 -0.78 -3.59 -10.78
CA GLY A 226 -1.28 -3.10 -9.50
C GLY A 226 -0.44 -1.98 -8.92
N ASN A 227 -0.97 -1.28 -7.94
CA ASN A 227 -0.25 -0.25 -7.17
C ASN A 227 0.77 -0.90 -6.22
N GLY A 228 1.70 -1.64 -6.81
CA GLY A 228 2.61 -2.58 -6.15
C GLY A 228 1.96 -3.94 -5.90
N VAL A 229 2.79 -4.94 -5.62
CA VAL A 229 2.35 -6.31 -5.31
C VAL A 229 1.36 -6.35 -4.14
N SER A 230 1.48 -5.43 -3.19
CA SER A 230 0.60 -5.38 -2.02
C SER A 230 -0.89 -5.24 -2.35
N GLU A 231 -1.26 -4.46 -3.36
CA GLU A 231 -2.65 -4.37 -3.82
C GLU A 231 -3.10 -5.69 -4.44
N LEU A 232 -2.25 -6.30 -5.24
CA LEU A 232 -2.57 -7.53 -5.96
C LEU A 232 -2.77 -8.73 -5.02
N ILE A 233 -1.94 -8.84 -3.98
CA ILE A 233 -2.16 -9.82 -2.89
C ILE A 233 -3.53 -9.61 -2.25
N GLN A 234 -3.88 -8.37 -1.93
CA GLN A 234 -5.17 -8.05 -1.33
C GLN A 234 -6.35 -8.44 -2.25
N LEU A 235 -6.25 -8.16 -3.56
CA LEU A 235 -7.27 -8.55 -4.53
C LEU A 235 -7.41 -10.08 -4.60
N CYS A 236 -6.28 -10.81 -4.64
CA CYS A 236 -6.31 -12.27 -4.70
C CYS A 236 -6.93 -12.90 -3.45
N MET A 237 -6.58 -12.42 -2.27
CA MET A 237 -7.16 -12.96 -1.03
C MET A 237 -8.66 -12.67 -0.95
N GLN A 238 -9.10 -11.47 -1.33
CA GLN A 238 -10.53 -11.12 -1.36
C GLN A 238 -11.34 -11.91 -2.40
N ALA A 239 -10.71 -12.28 -3.53
CA ALA A 239 -11.39 -13.03 -4.57
C ALA A 239 -11.43 -14.54 -4.30
N LEU A 240 -10.54 -15.09 -3.46
CA LEU A 240 -10.38 -16.51 -3.24
C LEU A 240 -11.00 -17.02 -1.93
N LEU A 241 -10.86 -16.24 -0.84
CA LEU A 241 -11.09 -16.73 0.52
C LEU A 241 -12.44 -16.30 1.08
N ASP A 242 -13.17 -17.26 1.59
CA ASP A 242 -14.34 -17.09 2.44
C ASP A 242 -14.04 -17.47 3.90
N ASN A 243 -15.00 -17.23 4.79
CA ASN A 243 -14.89 -17.63 6.19
C ASN A 243 -14.75 -19.15 6.31
N GLY A 244 -13.66 -19.58 6.93
CA GLY A 244 -13.35 -20.98 7.14
C GLY A 244 -12.40 -21.60 6.12
N ASP A 245 -12.11 -20.92 5.02
CA ASP A 245 -11.05 -21.34 4.08
C ASP A 245 -9.67 -21.15 4.70
N GLU A 246 -8.74 -21.98 4.30
CA GLU A 246 -7.36 -21.96 4.77
C GLU A 246 -6.39 -21.70 3.62
N ILE A 247 -5.30 -21.03 3.94
CA ILE A 247 -4.18 -20.82 3.03
C ILE A 247 -2.86 -21.06 3.75
N LEU A 248 -1.98 -21.87 3.16
CA LEU A 248 -0.65 -22.13 3.68
C LEU A 248 0.29 -20.96 3.36
N ILE A 249 0.96 -20.44 4.39
CA ILE A 249 1.89 -19.30 4.29
C ILE A 249 3.20 -19.68 5.00
N PRO A 250 4.39 -19.29 4.50
CA PRO A 250 5.65 -19.62 5.19
C PRO A 250 5.75 -18.94 6.56
N ALA A 251 6.54 -19.50 7.47
CA ALA A 251 7.06 -18.86 8.65
C ALA A 251 8.58 -19.09 8.73
N PRO A 252 9.41 -18.01 8.68
CA PRO A 252 8.99 -16.60 8.63
C PRO A 252 8.47 -16.17 7.26
N ASP A 253 7.55 -15.17 7.25
CA ASP A 253 6.91 -14.65 6.05
C ASP A 253 7.01 -13.11 5.92
N TYR A 254 6.60 -12.60 4.75
CA TYR A 254 6.22 -11.20 4.63
C TYR A 254 4.79 -11.03 5.16
N PRO A 255 4.58 -10.34 6.32
CA PRO A 255 3.32 -10.44 7.09
C PRO A 255 2.08 -9.90 6.35
N LEU A 256 2.24 -9.26 5.20
CA LEU A 256 1.12 -8.82 4.37
C LEU A 256 0.25 -10.00 3.90
N TRP A 257 0.84 -11.15 3.60
CA TRP A 257 0.09 -12.34 3.19
C TRP A 257 -0.87 -12.78 4.28
N THR A 258 -0.36 -12.92 5.50
CA THR A 258 -1.16 -13.24 6.70
C THR A 258 -2.25 -12.20 6.96
N ALA A 259 -1.90 -10.92 6.90
CA ALA A 259 -2.86 -9.83 7.11
C ALA A 259 -3.98 -9.82 6.07
N CYS A 260 -3.65 -9.98 4.78
CA CYS A 260 -4.63 -10.00 3.70
C CYS A 260 -5.55 -11.23 3.77
N ALA A 261 -5.00 -12.40 4.08
CA ALA A 261 -5.79 -13.63 4.28
C ALA A 261 -6.81 -13.46 5.43
N THR A 262 -6.36 -12.95 6.58
CA THR A 262 -7.23 -12.67 7.74
C THR A 262 -8.32 -11.64 7.41
N LEU A 263 -7.98 -10.55 6.72
CA LEU A 263 -8.94 -9.52 6.34
C LEU A 263 -9.99 -10.01 5.34
N ALA A 264 -9.61 -10.97 4.48
CA ALA A 264 -10.53 -11.61 3.55
C ALA A 264 -11.47 -12.62 4.22
N GLY A 265 -11.23 -12.97 5.49
CA GLY A 265 -12.03 -13.93 6.26
C GLY A 265 -11.42 -15.34 6.28
N GLY A 266 -10.33 -15.56 5.57
CA GLY A 266 -9.59 -16.83 5.58
C GLY A 266 -8.71 -17.01 6.81
N THR A 267 -8.24 -18.22 7.02
CA THR A 267 -7.33 -18.60 8.09
C THR A 267 -5.93 -18.84 7.52
N PRO A 268 -4.94 -17.97 7.84
CA PRO A 268 -3.55 -18.25 7.51
C PRO A 268 -3.02 -19.41 8.35
N VAL A 269 -2.47 -20.42 7.71
CA VAL A 269 -1.84 -21.59 8.35
C VAL A 269 -0.35 -21.55 8.01
N HIS A 270 0.50 -21.33 9.02
CA HIS A 270 1.91 -21.16 8.79
C HIS A 270 2.65 -22.50 8.76
N TYR A 271 3.41 -22.74 7.70
CA TYR A 271 4.38 -23.82 7.63
C TYR A 271 5.80 -23.31 7.93
N ILE A 272 6.63 -24.16 8.47
CA ILE A 272 7.98 -23.80 8.92
C ILE A 272 8.94 -23.79 7.72
N CYS A 273 9.75 -22.73 7.60
CA CYS A 273 10.99 -22.72 6.85
C CYS A 273 12.13 -23.02 7.83
N ASP A 274 12.89 -24.10 7.57
CA ASP A 274 13.88 -24.60 8.50
C ASP A 274 15.23 -23.87 8.37
N GLU A 275 15.66 -23.19 9.43
CA GLU A 275 16.95 -22.51 9.49
C GLU A 275 18.14 -23.44 9.22
N GLN A 276 18.05 -24.69 9.71
CA GLN A 276 19.10 -25.69 9.53
C GLN A 276 19.20 -26.22 8.10
N SER A 277 18.18 -25.98 7.29
CA SER A 277 18.09 -26.33 5.88
C SER A 277 18.09 -25.09 4.99
N ASP A 278 18.94 -24.09 5.29
CA ASP A 278 19.05 -22.83 4.53
C ASP A 278 17.72 -22.07 4.39
N TRP A 279 16.83 -22.18 5.35
CA TRP A 279 15.47 -21.59 5.36
C TRP A 279 14.55 -22.15 4.28
N PHE A 280 14.78 -23.39 3.82
CA PHE A 280 13.85 -24.04 2.90
C PHE A 280 12.58 -24.50 3.62
N PRO A 281 11.43 -24.52 2.91
CA PRO A 281 10.19 -25.07 3.45
C PRO A 281 10.33 -26.51 3.94
N ASP A 282 9.87 -26.80 5.15
CA ASP A 282 9.72 -28.17 5.63
C ASP A 282 8.47 -28.80 4.99
N LEU A 283 8.69 -29.68 4.03
CA LEU A 283 7.62 -30.32 3.27
C LEU A 283 6.74 -31.24 4.11
N ALA A 284 7.30 -31.86 5.14
CA ALA A 284 6.53 -32.73 6.03
C ALA A 284 5.60 -31.88 6.91
N ASP A 285 6.09 -30.74 7.40
CA ASP A 285 5.29 -29.77 8.13
C ASP A 285 4.20 -29.15 7.22
N MET A 286 4.53 -28.78 5.98
CA MET A 286 3.55 -28.30 5.00
C MET A 286 2.42 -29.31 4.80
N GLU A 287 2.77 -30.57 4.52
CA GLU A 287 1.78 -31.63 4.24
C GLU A 287 0.90 -31.91 5.45
N SER A 288 1.48 -31.91 6.66
CA SER A 288 0.74 -32.14 7.90
C SER A 288 -0.33 -31.09 8.20
N LYS A 289 -0.19 -29.89 7.63
CA LYS A 289 -1.06 -28.73 7.83
C LYS A 289 -2.14 -28.56 6.75
N ILE A 290 -2.11 -29.38 5.71
CA ILE A 290 -3.13 -29.35 4.66
C ILE A 290 -4.41 -30.03 5.15
N THR A 291 -5.53 -29.34 4.99
CA THR A 291 -6.87 -29.85 5.30
C THR A 291 -7.79 -29.74 4.08
N PRO A 292 -8.98 -30.29 4.09
CA PRO A 292 -9.97 -30.09 3.02
C PRO A 292 -10.40 -28.63 2.82
N ARG A 293 -10.08 -27.74 3.74
CA ARG A 293 -10.35 -26.30 3.65
C ARG A 293 -9.19 -25.51 3.02
N THR A 294 -8.03 -26.14 2.87
CA THR A 294 -6.86 -25.48 2.28
C THR A 294 -7.08 -25.29 0.78
N LYS A 295 -7.14 -24.04 0.33
CA LYS A 295 -7.36 -23.68 -1.09
C LYS A 295 -6.05 -23.45 -1.85
N ALA A 296 -5.05 -22.94 -1.17
CA ALA A 296 -3.82 -22.50 -1.82
C ALA A 296 -2.62 -22.56 -0.89
N LEU A 297 -1.44 -22.53 -1.48
CA LEU A 297 -0.18 -22.30 -0.77
C LEU A 297 0.55 -21.08 -1.32
N VAL A 298 1.23 -20.38 -0.44
CA VAL A 298 2.08 -19.21 -0.76
C VAL A 298 3.54 -19.64 -0.65
N ILE A 299 4.34 -19.29 -1.65
CA ILE A 299 5.79 -19.27 -1.54
C ILE A 299 6.30 -17.84 -1.74
N ILE A 300 7.37 -17.48 -1.03
CA ILE A 300 8.08 -16.22 -1.19
C ILE A 300 9.51 -16.58 -1.58
N ASN A 301 9.83 -16.47 -2.85
CA ASN A 301 11.11 -16.92 -3.38
C ASN A 301 11.65 -15.93 -4.44
N PRO A 302 12.76 -15.22 -4.14
CA PRO A 302 13.56 -15.24 -2.90
C PRO A 302 12.81 -14.71 -1.68
N ASN A 303 13.16 -15.27 -0.50
CA ASN A 303 12.39 -15.06 0.71
C ASN A 303 12.73 -13.71 1.41
N ASN A 304 11.72 -13.06 1.91
CA ASN A 304 11.76 -12.02 2.91
C ASN A 304 11.09 -12.56 4.19
N PRO A 305 11.82 -12.73 5.31
CA PRO A 305 12.99 -11.95 5.75
C PRO A 305 14.36 -12.61 5.60
N THR A 306 14.47 -13.87 5.15
CA THR A 306 15.68 -14.67 5.31
C THR A 306 16.73 -14.47 4.21
N GLY A 307 16.32 -14.01 3.02
CA GLY A 307 17.18 -13.97 1.84
C GLY A 307 17.44 -15.34 1.21
N ALA A 308 16.69 -16.37 1.59
CA ALA A 308 16.79 -17.71 1.00
C ALA A 308 16.36 -17.70 -0.47
N LEU A 309 17.01 -18.56 -1.24
CA LEU A 309 16.65 -18.87 -2.63
C LEU A 309 16.44 -20.37 -2.75
N TYR A 310 15.24 -20.78 -3.12
CA TYR A 310 14.88 -22.21 -3.19
C TYR A 310 15.42 -22.82 -4.48
N PRO A 311 16.16 -23.94 -4.38
CA PRO A 311 16.66 -24.65 -5.54
C PRO A 311 15.52 -25.41 -6.26
N ARG A 312 15.80 -25.84 -7.48
CA ARG A 312 14.84 -26.56 -8.35
C ARG A 312 14.19 -27.74 -7.64
N GLU A 313 14.95 -28.54 -6.96
CA GLU A 313 14.53 -29.77 -6.30
C GLU A 313 13.48 -29.50 -5.22
N VAL A 314 13.65 -28.43 -4.44
CA VAL A 314 12.67 -27.99 -3.44
C VAL A 314 11.39 -27.47 -4.10
N LEU A 315 11.53 -26.68 -5.18
CA LEU A 315 10.37 -26.17 -5.92
C LEU A 315 9.57 -27.31 -6.57
N GLU A 316 10.22 -28.31 -7.15
CA GLU A 316 9.56 -29.48 -7.74
C GLU A 316 8.79 -30.30 -6.69
N GLN A 317 9.34 -30.45 -5.49
CA GLN A 317 8.65 -31.11 -4.37
C GLN A 317 7.43 -30.32 -3.90
N ILE A 318 7.51 -29.00 -3.85
CA ILE A 318 6.35 -28.12 -3.53
C ILE A 318 5.28 -28.25 -4.61
N VAL A 319 5.66 -28.27 -5.89
CA VAL A 319 4.72 -28.47 -7.00
C VAL A 319 4.02 -29.83 -6.88
N GLU A 320 4.76 -30.90 -6.54
CA GLU A 320 4.18 -32.21 -6.36
C GLU A 320 3.22 -32.27 -5.17
N LEU A 321 3.55 -31.58 -4.06
CA LEU A 321 2.66 -31.43 -2.93
C LEU A 321 1.36 -30.71 -3.34
N ALA A 322 1.46 -29.58 -4.03
CA ALA A 322 0.31 -28.83 -4.54
C ALA A 322 -0.56 -29.68 -5.47
N ARG A 323 0.08 -30.49 -6.34
CA ARG A 323 -0.62 -31.39 -7.28
C ARG A 323 -1.42 -32.46 -6.57
N ARG A 324 -0.82 -33.12 -5.57
CA ARG A 324 -1.49 -34.17 -4.79
C ARG A 324 -2.73 -33.68 -4.05
N HIS A 325 -2.70 -32.43 -3.61
CA HIS A 325 -3.77 -31.84 -2.81
C HIS A 325 -4.67 -30.88 -3.61
N GLY A 326 -4.41 -30.68 -4.90
CA GLY A 326 -5.22 -29.81 -5.77
C GLY A 326 -5.17 -28.34 -5.38
N LEU A 327 -4.03 -27.86 -4.90
CA LEU A 327 -3.86 -26.49 -4.40
C LEU A 327 -3.44 -25.52 -5.51
N MET A 328 -3.92 -24.28 -5.42
CA MET A 328 -3.39 -23.17 -6.19
C MET A 328 -2.05 -22.69 -5.59
N ILE A 329 -1.10 -22.29 -6.44
CA ILE A 329 0.19 -21.77 -6.01
C ILE A 329 0.21 -20.24 -6.18
N PHE A 330 0.44 -19.51 -5.08
CA PHE A 330 0.80 -18.10 -5.09
C PHE A 330 2.30 -17.96 -4.90
N SER A 331 3.00 -17.37 -5.88
CA SER A 331 4.45 -17.16 -5.84
C SER A 331 4.81 -15.69 -5.81
N ASP A 332 5.33 -15.21 -4.69
CA ASP A 332 5.89 -13.86 -4.56
C ASP A 332 7.35 -13.86 -5.00
N GLU A 333 7.61 -13.36 -6.20
CA GLU A 333 8.91 -13.34 -6.86
C GLU A 333 9.48 -11.91 -6.97
N ILE A 334 9.10 -11.01 -6.06
CA ILE A 334 9.51 -9.59 -6.12
C ILE A 334 11.03 -9.38 -6.04
N TYR A 335 11.78 -10.37 -5.56
CA TYR A 335 13.25 -10.33 -5.46
C TYR A 335 13.97 -11.17 -6.52
N ASP A 336 13.28 -11.63 -7.55
CA ASP A 336 13.78 -12.56 -8.57
C ASP A 336 15.04 -12.12 -9.31
N ARG A 337 15.34 -10.81 -9.33
CA ARG A 337 16.52 -10.20 -9.94
C ARG A 337 17.61 -9.84 -8.94
N LEU A 338 17.39 -10.07 -7.66
CA LEU A 338 18.35 -9.79 -6.58
C LEU A 338 18.99 -11.09 -6.08
N VAL A 339 19.58 -11.85 -7.01
CA VAL A 339 20.20 -13.15 -6.73
C VAL A 339 21.70 -13.02 -6.87
N MET A 340 22.44 -13.56 -5.92
CA MET A 340 23.90 -13.42 -5.78
C MET A 340 24.63 -14.76 -5.98
N ASP A 341 25.94 -14.73 -5.94
CA ASP A 341 26.83 -15.90 -5.99
C ASP A 341 26.72 -16.72 -7.30
N GLY A 342 26.29 -16.08 -8.40
CA GLY A 342 26.12 -16.77 -9.69
C GLY A 342 24.95 -17.75 -9.73
N LEU A 343 24.07 -17.71 -8.72
CA LEU A 343 22.85 -18.50 -8.68
C LEU A 343 21.76 -17.86 -9.56
N GLU A 344 20.76 -18.66 -9.95
CA GLU A 344 19.65 -18.22 -10.78
C GLU A 344 18.32 -18.46 -10.08
N HIS A 345 17.40 -17.52 -10.23
CA HIS A 345 16.03 -17.68 -9.78
C HIS A 345 15.24 -18.51 -10.79
N ILE A 346 14.51 -19.50 -10.28
CA ILE A 346 13.58 -20.31 -11.05
C ILE A 346 12.15 -19.93 -10.60
N SER A 347 11.30 -19.51 -11.54
CA SER A 347 9.89 -19.33 -11.25
C SER A 347 9.23 -20.69 -11.04
N ILE A 348 8.53 -20.90 -9.93
CA ILE A 348 7.83 -22.16 -9.66
C ILE A 348 6.76 -22.43 -10.72
N ALA A 349 6.17 -21.40 -11.30
CA ALA A 349 5.18 -21.52 -12.36
C ALA A 349 5.75 -22.23 -13.61
N SER A 350 7.08 -22.11 -13.87
CA SER A 350 7.72 -22.85 -14.98
C SER A 350 7.78 -24.35 -14.77
N LEU A 351 7.61 -24.80 -13.52
CA LEU A 351 7.65 -26.21 -13.12
C LEU A 351 6.23 -26.82 -12.95
N ALA A 352 5.20 -25.99 -13.04
CA ALA A 352 3.81 -26.36 -12.76
C ALA A 352 2.84 -26.02 -13.90
N PRO A 353 3.06 -26.50 -15.14
CA PRO A 353 2.23 -26.14 -16.29
C PRO A 353 0.79 -26.68 -16.19
N ASP A 354 0.56 -27.64 -15.36
CA ASP A 354 -0.72 -28.33 -15.12
C ASP A 354 -1.51 -27.78 -13.92
N LEU A 355 -0.89 -26.96 -13.08
CA LEU A 355 -1.52 -26.36 -11.89
C LEU A 355 -1.89 -24.90 -12.08
N PRO A 356 -2.92 -24.39 -11.39
CA PRO A 356 -3.19 -22.98 -11.35
C PRO A 356 -2.12 -22.24 -10.53
N CYS A 357 -1.40 -21.34 -11.16
CA CYS A 357 -0.35 -20.53 -10.54
C CYS A 357 -0.61 -19.03 -10.71
N VAL A 358 -0.31 -18.25 -9.68
CA VAL A 358 -0.31 -16.80 -9.71
C VAL A 358 1.07 -16.31 -9.28
N THR A 359 1.80 -15.70 -10.20
CA THR A 359 3.15 -15.17 -9.95
C THR A 359 3.09 -13.67 -9.77
N PHE A 360 3.64 -13.16 -8.67
CA PHE A 360 3.72 -11.74 -8.34
C PHE A 360 5.14 -11.23 -8.51
N SER A 361 5.29 -10.09 -9.16
CA SER A 361 6.57 -9.38 -9.26
C SER A 361 6.35 -7.88 -9.48
N GLY A 362 7.42 -7.10 -9.64
CA GLY A 362 7.34 -5.65 -9.80
C GLY A 362 8.70 -4.98 -9.84
N LEU A 363 8.70 -3.65 -9.96
CA LEU A 363 9.91 -2.86 -10.08
C LEU A 363 10.41 -2.30 -8.73
N SER A 364 9.67 -2.50 -7.65
CA SER A 364 9.96 -1.91 -6.34
C SER A 364 11.37 -2.20 -5.85
N LYS A 365 11.87 -3.42 -6.09
CA LYS A 365 13.15 -3.91 -5.57
C LYS A 365 14.22 -3.97 -6.63
N SER A 366 13.93 -4.56 -7.78
CA SER A 366 14.87 -4.68 -8.90
C SER A 366 15.32 -3.34 -9.48
N HIS A 367 14.45 -2.33 -9.47
CA HIS A 367 14.72 -0.99 -10.02
C HIS A 367 14.80 0.11 -8.96
N MET A 368 14.80 -0.24 -7.66
CA MET A 368 14.89 0.70 -6.52
C MET A 368 13.77 1.77 -6.48
N ILE A 369 12.60 1.48 -7.08
CA ILE A 369 11.48 2.42 -7.23
C ILE A 369 10.23 2.01 -6.44
N ALA A 370 10.42 1.54 -5.22
CA ALA A 370 9.30 1.14 -4.35
C ALA A 370 8.23 2.24 -4.19
N GLY A 371 8.63 3.51 -4.29
CA GLY A 371 7.74 4.68 -4.23
C GLY A 371 6.89 4.91 -5.47
N TYR A 372 7.24 4.35 -6.63
CA TYR A 372 6.45 4.50 -7.86
C TYR A 372 5.20 3.63 -7.87
N ARG A 373 5.14 2.61 -6.99
CA ARG A 373 3.99 1.74 -6.80
C ARG A 373 3.57 1.00 -8.07
N ILE A 374 4.46 0.23 -8.65
CA ILE A 374 4.16 -0.67 -9.78
C ILE A 374 4.55 -2.11 -9.48
N GLY A 375 3.60 -2.99 -9.62
CA GLY A 375 3.72 -4.44 -9.58
C GLY A 375 2.75 -5.08 -10.56
N TRP A 376 2.85 -6.37 -10.71
CA TRP A 376 1.97 -7.17 -11.54
C TRP A 376 1.76 -8.56 -10.96
N MET A 377 0.68 -9.19 -11.37
CA MET A 377 0.42 -10.61 -11.20
C MET A 377 0.17 -11.27 -12.55
N ILE A 378 0.61 -12.51 -12.68
CA ILE A 378 0.53 -13.33 -13.88
C ILE A 378 -0.20 -14.62 -13.52
N PHE A 379 -1.32 -14.87 -14.18
CA PHE A 379 -2.05 -16.14 -14.09
C PHE A 379 -1.47 -17.10 -15.13
N SER A 380 -1.09 -18.30 -14.70
CA SER A 380 -0.40 -19.25 -15.57
C SER A 380 -0.73 -20.70 -15.24
N GLY A 381 -0.23 -21.62 -16.04
CA GLY A 381 -0.53 -23.03 -15.93
C GLY A 381 -1.96 -23.37 -16.36
N ASN A 382 -2.60 -24.29 -15.67
CA ASN A 382 -3.97 -24.70 -16.00
C ASN A 382 -5.01 -23.94 -15.16
N MET A 383 -5.49 -22.81 -15.68
CA MET A 383 -6.50 -21.96 -15.03
C MET A 383 -7.95 -22.43 -15.27
N SER A 384 -8.17 -23.59 -15.87
CA SER A 384 -9.54 -24.06 -16.20
C SER A 384 -10.43 -24.27 -14.98
N CYS A 385 -9.85 -24.65 -13.84
CA CYS A 385 -10.54 -24.83 -12.56
C CYS A 385 -10.75 -23.52 -11.78
N ALA A 386 -10.14 -22.40 -12.22
CA ALA A 386 -10.13 -21.13 -11.50
C ALA A 386 -10.86 -19.99 -12.26
N LYS A 387 -11.79 -20.34 -13.16
CA LYS A 387 -12.53 -19.35 -13.98
C LYS A 387 -13.33 -18.35 -13.14
N ASP A 388 -13.98 -18.83 -12.10
CA ASP A 388 -14.78 -18.01 -11.21
C ASP A 388 -13.90 -17.10 -10.35
N PHE A 389 -12.77 -17.60 -9.88
CA PHE A 389 -11.75 -16.79 -9.23
C PHE A 389 -11.24 -15.64 -10.14
N LEU A 390 -10.95 -15.93 -11.42
CA LEU A 390 -10.57 -14.92 -12.42
C LEU A 390 -11.68 -13.89 -12.65
N LEU A 391 -12.95 -14.31 -12.61
CA LEU A 391 -14.08 -13.39 -12.67
C LEU A 391 -14.08 -12.45 -11.45
N GLY A 392 -13.85 -12.98 -10.26
CA GLY A 392 -13.70 -12.18 -9.03
C GLY A 392 -12.55 -11.17 -9.13
N ILE A 393 -11.40 -11.59 -9.65
CA ILE A 393 -10.26 -10.68 -9.91
C ILE A 393 -10.63 -9.56 -10.88
N ASN A 394 -11.34 -9.87 -11.96
CA ASN A 394 -11.82 -8.87 -12.92
C ASN A 394 -12.76 -7.87 -12.25
N MET A 395 -13.72 -8.35 -11.45
CA MET A 395 -14.66 -7.49 -10.74
C MET A 395 -13.95 -6.51 -9.81
N LEU A 396 -13.03 -7.00 -8.97
CA LEU A 396 -12.26 -6.17 -8.04
C LEU A 396 -11.34 -5.19 -8.78
N SER A 397 -10.71 -5.61 -9.88
CA SER A 397 -9.89 -4.75 -10.72
C SER A 397 -10.72 -3.63 -11.36
N ASN A 398 -11.94 -3.93 -11.83
CA ASN A 398 -12.86 -2.94 -12.39
C ASN A 398 -13.35 -1.95 -11.31
N MET A 399 -13.61 -2.41 -10.08
CA MET A 399 -14.04 -1.53 -8.98
C MET A 399 -13.01 -0.46 -8.63
N ARG A 400 -11.72 -0.75 -8.75
CA ARG A 400 -10.64 0.24 -8.54
C ARG A 400 -10.34 1.08 -9.78
N LEU A 401 -10.96 0.83 -10.92
CA LEU A 401 -10.76 1.42 -12.25
C LEU A 401 -9.43 0.96 -12.89
N CYS A 402 -8.28 1.45 -12.46
CA CYS A 402 -6.96 1.02 -12.95
C CYS A 402 -5.89 1.24 -11.88
N SER A 403 -4.71 0.68 -12.08
CA SER A 403 -3.53 1.02 -11.29
C SER A 403 -2.89 2.32 -11.78
N ASN A 404 -1.89 2.82 -11.06
CA ASN A 404 -1.16 4.06 -11.33
C ASN A 404 -0.62 4.10 -12.76
N VAL A 405 -1.23 4.90 -13.64
CA VAL A 405 -0.90 4.97 -15.07
C VAL A 405 0.52 5.48 -15.31
N PRO A 406 1.01 6.55 -14.65
CA PRO A 406 2.40 6.98 -14.81
C PRO A 406 3.43 5.89 -14.48
N ALA A 407 3.16 5.06 -13.48
CA ALA A 407 4.07 3.97 -13.13
C ALA A 407 3.98 2.77 -14.09
N GLN A 408 2.83 2.56 -14.71
CA GLN A 408 2.67 1.54 -15.76
C GLN A 408 3.43 1.91 -17.04
N SER A 409 3.47 3.20 -17.39
CA SER A 409 4.04 3.67 -18.66
C SER A 409 5.52 3.30 -18.78
N ILE A 410 6.25 3.23 -17.68
CA ILE A 410 7.71 2.94 -17.67
C ILE A 410 8.06 1.45 -17.58
N VAL A 411 7.09 0.56 -17.51
CA VAL A 411 7.36 -0.89 -17.33
C VAL A 411 8.15 -1.45 -18.51
N GLN A 412 7.82 -1.03 -19.74
CA GLN A 412 8.53 -1.49 -20.93
C GLN A 412 9.99 -1.06 -20.91
N THR A 413 10.29 0.19 -20.61
CA THR A 413 11.65 0.73 -20.51
C THR A 413 12.42 0.08 -19.37
N ALA A 414 11.78 -0.11 -18.22
CA ALA A 414 12.43 -0.75 -17.08
C ALA A 414 12.78 -2.22 -17.35
N LEU A 415 11.88 -3.00 -17.95
CA LEU A 415 12.12 -4.42 -18.23
C LEU A 415 13.07 -4.65 -19.41
N GLY A 416 13.02 -3.79 -20.43
CA GLY A 416 13.85 -3.89 -21.64
C GLY A 416 15.17 -3.14 -21.60
N GLY A 417 15.32 -2.18 -20.67
CA GLY A 417 16.49 -1.31 -20.57
C GLY A 417 17.62 -1.88 -19.69
N HIS A 418 18.51 -0.99 -19.28
CA HIS A 418 19.65 -1.34 -18.44
C HIS A 418 19.21 -1.85 -17.05
N GLN A 419 19.73 -3.02 -16.66
CA GLN A 419 19.44 -3.65 -15.38
C GLN A 419 20.51 -3.27 -14.34
N SER A 420 20.40 -2.05 -13.80
CA SER A 420 21.41 -1.51 -12.85
C SER A 420 21.59 -2.35 -11.59
N VAL A 421 20.55 -3.14 -11.22
CA VAL A 421 20.63 -4.07 -10.09
C VAL A 421 21.79 -5.06 -10.22
N ASN A 422 22.13 -5.47 -11.44
CA ASN A 422 23.24 -6.40 -11.70
C ASN A 422 24.60 -5.86 -11.21
N ASN A 423 24.77 -4.53 -11.16
CA ASN A 423 25.99 -3.92 -10.64
C ASN A 423 26.09 -3.95 -9.11
N TYR A 424 24.98 -4.19 -8.41
CA TYR A 424 24.91 -4.19 -6.95
C TYR A 424 25.10 -5.58 -6.34
N ILE A 425 24.80 -6.65 -7.09
CA ILE A 425 24.67 -8.02 -6.58
C ILE A 425 25.87 -8.93 -6.94
N VAL A 426 26.91 -8.39 -7.53
CA VAL A 426 28.14 -9.09 -7.90
C VAL A 426 29.30 -8.68 -6.98
N PRO A 427 30.38 -9.45 -6.88
CA PRO A 427 31.60 -9.04 -6.13
C PRO A 427 32.04 -7.63 -6.50
N GLY A 428 32.27 -6.78 -5.48
CA GLY A 428 32.51 -5.35 -5.63
C GLY A 428 31.27 -4.49 -5.72
N GLY A 429 30.10 -5.07 -5.92
CA GLY A 429 28.80 -4.37 -5.90
C GLY A 429 28.33 -4.10 -4.47
N ARG A 430 27.66 -2.97 -4.29
CA ARG A 430 27.35 -2.47 -2.95
C ARG A 430 26.50 -3.43 -2.10
N ILE A 431 25.45 -4.04 -2.67
CA ILE A 431 24.60 -5.00 -1.93
C ILE A 431 25.40 -6.25 -1.57
N TYR A 432 26.22 -6.73 -2.52
CA TYR A 432 27.10 -7.88 -2.30
C TYR A 432 28.06 -7.63 -1.14
N GLU A 433 28.79 -6.52 -1.17
CA GLU A 433 29.77 -6.17 -0.13
C GLU A 433 29.10 -5.93 1.24
N GLN A 434 27.93 -5.31 1.28
CA GLN A 434 27.16 -5.13 2.52
C GLN A 434 26.69 -6.47 3.09
N ARG A 435 26.27 -7.42 2.24
CA ARG A 435 25.95 -8.78 2.66
C ARG A 435 27.16 -9.49 3.29
N GLU A 436 28.30 -9.49 2.60
CA GLU A 436 29.51 -10.14 3.11
C GLU A 436 29.91 -9.54 4.46
N TYR A 437 29.89 -8.22 4.55
CA TYR A 437 30.25 -7.53 5.79
C TYR A 437 29.33 -7.90 6.95
N ILE A 438 27.99 -7.77 6.76
CA ILE A 438 27.03 -8.00 7.86
C ILE A 438 26.99 -9.48 8.27
N TYR A 439 27.08 -10.40 7.31
CA TYR A 439 27.11 -11.83 7.57
C TYR A 439 28.32 -12.20 8.45
N ASN A 440 29.52 -11.75 8.07
CA ASN A 440 30.72 -12.03 8.83
C ASN A 440 30.74 -11.34 10.20
N ALA A 441 30.26 -10.08 10.26
CA ALA A 441 30.20 -9.32 11.51
C ALA A 441 29.26 -9.97 12.52
N LEU A 442 28.06 -10.37 12.10
CA LEU A 442 27.09 -11.03 12.99
C LEU A 442 27.63 -12.37 13.50
N ASN A 443 28.18 -13.22 12.62
CA ASN A 443 28.71 -14.53 13.03
C ASN A 443 30.02 -14.42 13.83
N SER A 444 30.65 -13.25 13.92
CA SER A 444 31.81 -13.01 14.82
C SER A 444 31.38 -12.70 16.27
N ILE A 445 30.08 -12.44 16.51
CA ILE A 445 29.53 -12.17 17.85
C ILE A 445 29.16 -13.48 18.50
N ASP A 446 29.83 -13.82 19.59
CA ASP A 446 29.50 -15.03 20.35
C ASP A 446 28.07 -14.99 20.90
N GLY A 447 27.24 -15.93 20.44
CA GLY A 447 25.80 -16.00 20.75
C GLY A 447 24.90 -15.41 19.66
N ILE A 448 25.45 -14.99 18.51
CA ILE A 448 24.69 -14.66 17.32
C ILE A 448 25.13 -15.57 16.17
N THR A 449 24.16 -16.09 15.43
CA THR A 449 24.39 -16.87 14.21
C THR A 449 23.48 -16.39 13.09
N ALA A 450 23.89 -16.55 11.86
CA ALA A 450 23.06 -16.22 10.71
C ALA A 450 23.37 -17.16 9.54
N VAL A 451 22.35 -17.58 8.82
CA VAL A 451 22.47 -18.23 7.51
C VAL A 451 22.83 -17.16 6.47
N LYS A 452 23.75 -17.48 5.57
CA LYS A 452 24.17 -16.53 4.52
C LYS A 452 23.06 -16.34 3.50
N PRO A 453 22.52 -15.11 3.33
CA PRO A 453 21.52 -14.85 2.32
C PRO A 453 22.05 -15.11 0.90
N LYS A 454 21.25 -15.74 0.05
CA LYS A 454 21.57 -16.00 -1.36
C LYS A 454 20.96 -14.94 -2.29
N ALA A 455 19.96 -14.22 -1.79
CA ALA A 455 19.21 -13.26 -2.58
C ALA A 455 18.60 -12.16 -1.72
N ALA A 456 17.87 -11.22 -2.34
CA ALA A 456 17.29 -10.03 -1.73
C ALA A 456 18.39 -9.12 -1.08
N PHE A 457 18.04 -8.40 -0.04
CA PHE A 457 18.94 -7.56 0.76
C PHE A 457 18.55 -7.61 2.25
N TYR A 458 18.29 -8.84 2.72
CA TYR A 458 17.88 -9.14 4.10
C TYR A 458 18.74 -10.24 4.69
N ILE A 459 19.00 -10.11 5.99
CA ILE A 459 19.55 -11.17 6.81
C ILE A 459 18.70 -11.34 8.06
N PHE A 460 18.49 -12.58 8.49
CA PHE A 460 17.61 -12.95 9.59
C PHE A 460 18.40 -13.74 10.65
N PRO A 461 19.23 -13.04 11.46
CA PRO A 461 20.10 -13.69 12.44
C PRO A 461 19.33 -14.19 13.64
N LYS A 462 19.83 -15.29 14.20
CA LYS A 462 19.44 -15.86 15.49
C LYS A 462 20.30 -15.31 16.61
N ILE A 463 19.65 -15.06 17.76
CA ILE A 463 20.33 -14.63 18.98
C ILE A 463 20.11 -15.64 20.10
N ASP A 464 21.16 -15.99 20.84
CA ASP A 464 21.05 -16.84 22.04
C ASP A 464 20.30 -16.08 23.13
N VAL A 465 19.00 -16.33 23.22
CA VAL A 465 18.11 -15.65 24.16
C VAL A 465 18.48 -15.89 25.62
N LYS A 466 19.10 -17.04 25.95
CA LYS A 466 19.53 -17.35 27.33
C LYS A 466 20.77 -16.53 27.67
N LYS A 467 21.75 -16.48 26.77
CA LYS A 467 22.99 -15.73 26.96
C LYS A 467 22.74 -14.23 27.11
N PHE A 468 21.84 -13.68 26.30
CA PHE A 468 21.52 -12.25 26.30
C PHE A 468 20.31 -11.89 27.17
N ASN A 469 19.72 -12.87 27.87
CA ASN A 469 18.55 -12.69 28.73
C ASN A 469 17.36 -12.02 28.01
N ILE A 470 17.08 -12.48 26.79
CA ILE A 470 15.98 -11.99 25.96
C ILE A 470 14.76 -12.87 26.20
N THR A 471 13.66 -12.27 26.65
CA THR A 471 12.36 -12.93 26.83
C THR A 471 11.30 -12.39 25.90
N ASN A 472 11.58 -11.26 25.24
CA ASN A 472 10.66 -10.56 24.34
C ASN A 472 11.47 -9.84 23.26
N ASP A 473 11.24 -10.19 22.01
CA ASP A 473 11.95 -9.65 20.84
C ASP A 473 11.58 -8.17 20.56
N GLU A 474 10.38 -7.73 20.92
CA GLU A 474 9.99 -6.32 20.83
C GLU A 474 10.78 -5.46 21.81
N GLN A 475 10.91 -5.92 23.07
CA GLN A 475 11.72 -5.22 24.06
C GLN A 475 13.19 -5.16 23.63
N PHE A 476 13.74 -6.24 23.08
CA PHE A 476 15.09 -6.24 22.53
C PHE A 476 15.26 -5.20 21.41
N ALA A 477 14.30 -5.09 20.50
CA ALA A 477 14.33 -4.09 19.42
C ALA A 477 14.22 -2.66 19.97
N LEU A 478 13.39 -2.42 21.00
CA LEU A 478 13.29 -1.14 21.70
C LEU A 478 14.60 -0.77 22.42
N ASP A 479 15.22 -1.72 23.12
CA ASP A 479 16.48 -1.50 23.82
C ASP A 479 17.61 -1.14 22.85
N LEU A 480 17.69 -1.83 21.71
CA LEU A 480 18.64 -1.51 20.65
C LEU A 480 18.40 -0.10 20.07
N LEU A 481 17.12 0.26 19.84
CA LEU A 481 16.72 1.58 19.39
C LEU A 481 17.13 2.67 20.40
N HIS A 482 16.84 2.48 21.67
CA HIS A 482 17.14 3.47 22.72
C HIS A 482 18.63 3.63 22.97
N GLN A 483 19.38 2.52 23.03
CA GLN A 483 20.79 2.54 23.39
C GLN A 483 21.70 2.85 22.21
N LYS A 484 21.40 2.34 21.00
CA LYS A 484 22.25 2.43 19.82
C LYS A 484 21.68 3.25 18.67
N LYS A 485 20.41 3.67 18.76
CA LYS A 485 19.71 4.42 17.69
C LYS A 485 19.63 3.62 16.39
N ILE A 486 19.49 2.30 16.51
CA ILE A 486 19.34 1.38 15.39
C ILE A 486 17.91 0.82 15.42
N LEU A 487 17.21 0.94 14.30
CA LEU A 487 15.86 0.43 14.11
C LEU A 487 15.91 -0.83 13.25
N ILE A 488 15.58 -1.97 13.84
CA ILE A 488 15.44 -3.28 13.19
C ILE A 488 13.97 -3.73 13.20
N THR A 489 13.68 -4.87 12.58
CA THR A 489 12.37 -5.54 12.74
C THR A 489 12.56 -6.84 13.52
N ARG A 490 11.77 -7.03 14.57
CA ARG A 490 11.76 -8.23 15.39
C ARG A 490 11.26 -9.47 14.63
N GLY A 491 11.63 -10.68 15.05
CA GLY A 491 11.24 -11.94 14.43
C GLY A 491 9.75 -12.20 14.44
N GLY A 492 9.08 -11.92 15.56
CA GLY A 492 7.63 -12.03 15.68
C GLY A 492 6.86 -11.17 14.67
N GLY A 493 7.45 -10.07 14.16
CA GLY A 493 6.87 -9.27 13.07
C GLY A 493 6.84 -9.97 11.72
N PHE A 494 7.42 -11.16 11.60
CA PHE A 494 7.40 -12.06 10.42
C PHE A 494 6.71 -13.39 10.72
N ASN A 495 5.83 -13.43 11.71
CA ASN A 495 5.15 -14.64 12.18
C ASN A 495 6.10 -15.76 12.64
N TRP A 496 7.31 -15.40 13.05
CA TRP A 496 8.23 -16.32 13.70
C TRP A 496 7.83 -16.53 15.17
N GLY A 497 7.73 -17.79 15.59
CA GLY A 497 7.13 -18.15 16.88
C GLY A 497 8.03 -17.92 18.10
N GLU A 498 9.36 -17.82 17.91
CA GLU A 498 10.33 -17.70 18.99
C GLU A 498 10.93 -16.28 19.04
N PRO A 499 11.25 -15.74 20.24
CA PRO A 499 11.79 -14.37 20.37
C PRO A 499 13.30 -14.30 20.08
N ASP A 500 13.81 -15.18 19.24
CA ASP A 500 15.24 -15.43 19.03
C ASP A 500 15.78 -14.95 17.67
N HIS A 501 14.96 -14.29 16.85
CA HIS A 501 15.36 -13.77 15.55
C HIS A 501 14.99 -12.30 15.36
N PHE A 502 15.71 -11.64 14.44
CA PHE A 502 15.38 -10.30 13.98
C PHE A 502 15.88 -10.10 12.54
N ARG A 503 15.26 -9.15 11.81
CA ARG A 503 15.68 -8.85 10.45
C ARG A 503 16.49 -7.56 10.38
N ILE A 504 17.60 -7.60 9.64
CA ILE A 504 18.38 -6.44 9.21
C ILE A 504 18.26 -6.30 7.69
N VAL A 505 18.06 -5.07 7.23
CA VAL A 505 18.22 -4.67 5.82
C VAL A 505 19.66 -4.19 5.62
N TYR A 506 20.37 -4.76 4.64
CA TYR A 506 21.75 -4.37 4.32
C TYR A 506 21.89 -3.78 2.93
#